data_b30421f0d3028c2c0ef4ada839cc1a24
#
_entry.id   b30421f0d3028c2c0ef4ada839cc1a24
#
_cell.length_a   1.000
_cell.length_b   1.000
_cell.length_c   1.000
_cell.angle_alpha   90.00
_cell.angle_beta   90.00
_cell.angle_gamma   90.00
#
_symmetry.space_group_name_H-M   'P 1'
#
loop_
_entity.id
_entity.type
_entity.pdbx_description
1 polymer ?
#
loop_
_entity_poly.entity_id
_entity_poly.type
_entity_poly.pdbx_seq_one_letter_code
_entity_poly.pdbx_strand_id
1 'polypeptide(L)'
;STAAVTTIEYEQGVLSDLRRALSVVAPDDIPYAHDRRWGDGNGRSHVKAALVGPSLSVPIAGGEPMLGTWQQVVLLELDVRRERSRTVVVTVTP
;
A
#
# COMPACT_ATOMS: atom_id res chain seq x y z
N SER A 1 -0.03 6.24 -8.79
CA SER A 1 0.53 6.39 -7.45
C SER A 1 1.50 5.26 -7.13
N THR A 2 2.39 5.52 -6.22
CA THR A 2 3.37 4.56 -5.70
C THR A 2 3.13 4.27 -4.22
N ALA A 3 1.93 4.53 -3.74
CA ALA A 3 1.50 4.21 -2.39
C ALA A 3 0.12 3.58 -2.44
N ALA A 4 -0.25 2.88 -1.37
CA ALA A 4 -1.52 2.20 -1.26
C ALA A 4 -2.03 2.24 0.17
N VAL A 5 -3.32 1.99 0.35
CA VAL A 5 -3.95 1.95 1.67
C VAL A 5 -4.65 0.60 1.81
N THR A 6 -4.46 -0.07 2.93
CA THR A 6 -5.11 -1.34 3.23
C THR A 6 -5.23 -1.54 4.73
N THR A 7 -5.71 -2.69 5.15
CA THR A 7 -5.71 -3.11 6.55
C THR A 7 -4.87 -4.35 6.72
N ILE A 8 -4.17 -4.43 7.83
CA ILE A 8 -3.36 -5.59 8.19
C ILE A 8 -3.12 -5.58 9.71
N GLU A 9 -2.79 -6.71 10.30
CA GLU A 9 -2.19 -6.71 11.62
C GLU A 9 -0.82 -6.04 11.54
N TYR A 10 -0.63 -4.96 12.29
CA TYR A 10 0.64 -4.23 12.29
C TYR A 10 1.66 -4.96 13.17
N GLU A 11 2.25 -6.00 12.60
CA GLU A 11 3.20 -6.89 13.27
C GLU A 11 4.36 -7.17 12.31
N GLN A 12 5.58 -7.26 12.84
CA GLN A 12 6.82 -7.32 12.05
C GLN A 12 6.85 -8.49 11.07
N GLY A 13 6.41 -9.67 11.50
CA GLY A 13 6.41 -10.87 10.68
C GLY A 13 5.46 -10.77 9.49
N VAL A 14 4.23 -10.33 9.74
CA VAL A 14 3.23 -10.16 8.67
C VAL A 14 3.64 -9.05 7.71
N LEU A 15 4.22 -7.97 8.19
CA LEU A 15 4.72 -6.90 7.33
C LEU A 15 5.84 -7.40 6.42
N SER A 16 6.74 -8.22 6.96
CA SER A 16 7.79 -8.87 6.17
C SER A 16 7.21 -9.83 5.14
N ASP A 17 6.20 -10.62 5.53
CA ASP A 17 5.51 -11.54 4.63
C ASP A 17 4.81 -10.81 3.49
N LEU A 18 4.15 -9.68 3.78
CA LEU A 18 3.50 -8.87 2.75
C LEU A 18 4.52 -8.31 1.76
N ARG A 19 5.64 -7.81 2.26
CA ARG A 19 6.72 -7.31 1.40
C ARG A 19 7.23 -8.41 0.47
N ARG A 20 7.45 -9.61 1.01
CA ARG A 20 7.88 -10.76 0.21
C ARG A 20 6.83 -11.14 -0.84
N ALA A 21 5.56 -11.22 -0.46
CA ALA A 21 4.48 -11.57 -1.38
C ALA A 21 4.37 -10.55 -2.53
N LEU A 22 4.45 -9.26 -2.24
CA LEU A 22 4.43 -8.23 -3.27
C LEU A 22 5.65 -8.32 -4.19
N SER A 23 6.80 -8.72 -3.68
CA SER A 23 8.01 -8.93 -4.48
C SER A 23 7.91 -10.15 -5.40
N VAL A 24 7.09 -11.13 -5.07
CA VAL A 24 6.80 -12.26 -5.97
C VAL A 24 5.91 -11.83 -7.12
N VAL A 25 4.88 -11.03 -6.82
CA VAL A 25 3.90 -10.57 -7.84
C VAL A 25 4.50 -9.51 -8.75
N ALA A 26 5.27 -8.59 -8.21
CA ALA A 26 5.93 -7.52 -8.95
C ALA A 26 7.41 -7.45 -8.54
N PRO A 27 8.25 -8.35 -9.10
CA PRO A 27 9.66 -8.44 -8.72
C PRO A 27 10.45 -7.17 -9.06
N ASP A 28 11.50 -6.93 -8.27
CA ASP A 28 12.39 -5.78 -8.47
C ASP A 28 13.35 -5.96 -9.65
N ASP A 29 13.62 -7.20 -10.03
CA ASP A 29 14.68 -7.58 -10.95
C ASP A 29 14.22 -7.93 -12.36
N ILE A 30 13.04 -7.48 -12.75
CA ILE A 30 12.55 -7.64 -14.12
C ILE A 30 12.38 -6.27 -14.79
N PRO A 31 12.39 -6.24 -16.15
CA PRO A 31 12.13 -4.99 -16.85
C PRO A 31 10.67 -4.57 -16.76
N TYR A 32 10.43 -3.27 -16.65
CA TYR A 32 9.09 -2.69 -16.68
C TYR A 32 9.02 -1.67 -17.81
N ALA A 33 7.94 -1.72 -18.59
CA ALA A 33 7.73 -0.77 -19.68
C ALA A 33 7.71 0.68 -19.20
N HIS A 34 7.20 0.92 -17.99
CA HIS A 34 7.20 2.24 -17.36
C HIS A 34 8.63 2.79 -17.23
N ASP A 35 9.56 1.95 -16.81
CA ASP A 35 10.95 2.37 -16.54
C ASP A 35 11.71 2.64 -17.82
N ARG A 36 11.36 1.98 -18.92
CA ARG A 36 11.94 2.28 -20.24
C ARG A 36 11.61 3.69 -20.67
N ARG A 37 10.44 4.20 -20.29
CA ARG A 37 10.00 5.54 -20.66
C ARG A 37 10.52 6.60 -19.70
N TRP A 38 10.44 6.35 -18.38
CA TRP A 38 10.71 7.35 -17.36
C TRP A 38 12.04 7.17 -16.65
N GLY A 39 12.60 5.96 -16.63
CA GLY A 39 13.92 5.68 -16.06
C GLY A 39 14.00 5.85 -14.55
N ASP A 40 12.88 5.79 -13.83
CA ASP A 40 12.82 6.06 -12.40
C ASP A 40 12.78 4.80 -11.53
N GLY A 41 12.66 3.62 -12.13
CA GLY A 41 12.60 2.35 -11.40
C GLY A 41 11.29 2.09 -10.69
N ASN A 42 10.26 2.90 -10.91
CA ASN A 42 9.00 2.82 -10.17
C ASN A 42 7.92 1.98 -10.85
N GLY A 43 8.22 1.30 -11.94
CA GLY A 43 7.25 0.41 -12.60
C GLY A 43 6.68 -0.60 -11.63
N ARG A 44 7.53 -1.28 -10.87
CA ARG A 44 7.14 -2.23 -9.82
C ARG A 44 6.27 -1.58 -8.74
N SER A 45 6.58 -0.35 -8.39
CA SER A 45 5.84 0.40 -7.36
C SER A 45 4.42 0.71 -7.79
N HIS A 46 4.24 1.16 -9.04
CA HIS A 46 2.92 1.42 -9.61
C HIS A 46 2.07 0.14 -9.70
N VAL A 47 2.68 -0.98 -10.07
CA VAL A 47 1.98 -2.26 -10.16
C VAL A 47 1.51 -2.71 -8.77
N LYS A 48 2.39 -2.68 -7.79
CA LYS A 48 2.05 -3.04 -6.41
C LYS A 48 0.95 -2.16 -5.85
N ALA A 49 1.05 -0.84 -6.06
CA ALA A 49 0.05 0.12 -5.59
C ALA A 49 -1.32 -0.13 -6.24
N ALA A 50 -1.34 -0.42 -7.55
CA ALA A 50 -2.57 -0.70 -8.26
C ALA A 50 -3.25 -1.98 -7.78
N LEU A 51 -2.47 -3.01 -7.45
CA LEU A 51 -3.00 -4.27 -6.95
C LEU A 51 -3.60 -4.16 -5.55
N VAL A 52 -2.99 -3.37 -4.69
CA VAL A 52 -3.49 -3.14 -3.32
C VAL A 52 -4.63 -2.13 -3.31
N GLY A 53 -4.49 -1.03 -4.03
CA GLY A 53 -5.51 -0.01 -4.17
C GLY A 53 -5.23 1.29 -3.40
N PRO A 54 -5.87 2.39 -3.82
CA PRO A 54 -5.61 3.72 -3.28
C PRO A 54 -6.52 4.11 -2.11
N SER A 55 -7.53 3.31 -1.80
CA SER A 55 -8.52 3.68 -0.78
C SER A 55 -9.16 2.45 -0.18
N LEU A 56 -9.82 2.65 0.95
CA LEU A 56 -10.65 1.63 1.57
C LEU A 56 -11.80 2.30 2.32
N SER A 57 -12.84 1.52 2.56
CA SER A 57 -13.98 1.95 3.37
C SER A 57 -14.05 1.09 4.63
N VAL A 58 -14.25 1.73 5.78
CA VAL A 58 -14.41 1.05 7.06
C VAL A 58 -15.74 1.51 7.66
N PRO A 59 -16.70 0.60 7.91
CA PRO A 59 -17.92 0.96 8.60
C PRO A 59 -17.64 1.44 10.01
N ILE A 60 -18.51 2.35 10.49
CA ILE A 60 -18.43 2.86 11.86
C ILE A 60 -19.73 2.47 12.56
N ALA A 61 -19.63 1.91 13.75
CA ALA A 61 -20.76 1.59 14.60
C ALA A 61 -20.41 1.95 16.05
N GLY A 62 -21.38 2.57 16.75
CA GLY A 62 -21.16 2.98 18.14
C GLY A 62 -20.00 3.96 18.32
N GLY A 63 -19.73 4.79 17.31
CA GLY A 63 -18.63 5.75 17.36
C GLY A 63 -17.23 5.14 17.10
N GLU A 64 -17.16 3.88 16.73
CA GLU A 64 -15.89 3.15 16.55
C GLU A 64 -15.80 2.56 15.14
N PRO A 65 -14.60 2.58 14.53
CA PRO A 65 -14.38 1.83 13.30
C PRO A 65 -14.58 0.33 13.53
N MET A 66 -15.25 -0.33 12.61
CA MET A 66 -15.49 -1.78 12.68
C MET A 66 -14.27 -2.53 12.15
N LEU A 67 -13.26 -2.64 12.98
CA LEU A 67 -12.02 -3.36 12.69
C LEU A 67 -11.89 -4.57 13.62
N GLY A 68 -11.21 -5.61 13.16
CA GLY A 68 -10.83 -6.73 14.03
C GLY A 68 -9.86 -6.26 15.11
N THR A 69 -9.69 -7.08 16.15
CA THR A 69 -8.87 -6.75 17.34
C THR A 69 -7.45 -6.30 16.96
N TRP A 70 -6.84 -6.97 15.98
CA TRP A 70 -5.46 -6.71 15.55
C TRP A 70 -5.38 -6.01 14.19
N GLN A 71 -6.53 -5.73 13.57
CA GLN A 71 -6.60 -5.11 12.25
C GLN A 71 -6.37 -3.61 12.37
N GLN A 72 -5.44 -3.08 11.56
CA GLN A 72 -5.15 -1.66 11.52
C GLN A 72 -5.12 -1.16 10.09
N VAL A 73 -5.55 0.08 9.88
CA VAL A 73 -5.39 0.77 8.60
C VAL A 73 -3.94 1.18 8.45
N VAL A 74 -3.36 0.87 7.30
CA VAL A 74 -1.95 1.18 7.03
C VAL A 74 -1.79 1.83 5.66
N LEU A 75 -0.82 2.73 5.58
CA LEU A 75 -0.32 3.28 4.34
C LEU A 75 0.91 2.48 3.92
N LEU A 76 0.88 1.94 2.71
CA LEU A 76 2.04 1.25 2.14
C LEU A 76 2.81 2.25 1.27
N GLU A 77 4.04 2.57 1.66
CA GLU A 77 4.96 3.35 0.86
C GLU A 77 5.72 2.40 -0.06
N LEU A 78 5.47 2.47 -1.36
CA LEU A 78 6.00 1.53 -2.34
C LEU A 78 6.98 2.16 -3.31
N ASP A 79 7.21 3.48 -3.21
CA ASP A 79 8.15 4.20 -4.07
C ASP A 79 9.58 3.72 -3.83
N VAL A 80 10.40 3.74 -4.88
CA VAL A 80 11.82 3.41 -4.76
C VAL A 80 12.60 4.47 -4.00
N ARG A 81 12.09 5.71 -3.95
CA ARG A 81 12.70 6.78 -3.16
C ARG A 81 12.32 6.62 -1.69
N ARG A 82 13.29 6.81 -0.80
CA ARG A 82 13.08 6.63 0.64
C ARG A 82 12.25 7.74 1.27
N GLU A 83 12.40 8.96 0.77
CA GLU A 83 11.76 10.14 1.35
C GLU A 83 10.64 10.62 0.45
N ARG A 84 9.42 10.36 0.87
CA ARG A 84 8.21 10.82 0.20
C ARG A 84 7.26 11.38 1.22
N SER A 85 6.63 12.50 0.87
CA SER A 85 5.49 13.03 1.62
C SER A 85 4.21 12.53 0.97
N ARG A 86 3.28 11.99 1.77
CA ARG A 86 2.00 11.49 1.30
C ARG A 86 0.87 12.21 2.01
N THR A 87 -0.20 12.45 1.26
CA THR A 87 -1.43 12.99 1.83
C THR A 87 -2.48 11.89 1.85
N VAL A 88 -3.03 11.63 3.01
CA VAL A 88 -4.16 10.71 3.19
C VAL A 88 -5.38 11.52 3.56
N VAL A 89 -6.44 11.36 2.78
CA VAL A 89 -7.71 12.04 3.03
C VAL A 89 -8.64 11.08 3.74
N VAL A 90 -9.18 11.51 4.88
CA VAL A 90 -10.15 10.74 5.65
C VAL A 90 -11.48 11.47 5.61
N THR A 91 -12.53 10.76 5.19
CA THR A 91 -13.90 11.29 5.16
C THR A 91 -14.77 10.40 6.04
N VAL A 92 -15.53 11.03 6.92
CA VAL A 92 -16.51 10.33 7.75
C VAL A 92 -17.90 10.81 7.34
N THR A 93 -18.75 9.87 7.00
CA THR A 93 -20.12 10.17 6.59
C THR A 93 -21.11 9.51 7.54
N PRO A 94 -22.31 10.15 7.73
CA PRO A 94 -23.36 9.53 8.55
C PRO A 94 -23.96 8.28 7.92
#